data_803c71bd31f3001ea963b8e67c8e427a
#
_entry.id   803c71bd31f3001ea963b8e67c8e427a
#
_cell.length_a   1.000
_cell.length_b   1.000
_cell.length_c   1.000
_cell.angle_alpha   90.00
_cell.angle_beta   90.00
_cell.angle_gamma   90.00
#
_symmetry.space_group_name_H-M   'P 1'
#
loop_
_entity.id
_entity.type
_entity.pdbx_description
1 polymer ?
#
loop_
_entity_poly.entity_id
_entity_poly.type
_entity_poly.pdbx_seq_one_letter_code
_entity_poly.pdbx_strand_id
1 'polypeptide(L)'
;MYYNQSTGVLLVQKSTATPQWVKWIHENAEIIHCLECLQLDGCWFTWDNAPVWPHHENCHCRLEAIDYLIVQMNASAYSDYSKFDPYLFDPNNFYKHGKNKAFESWGYSVDDAKWLQAEMERQAREKYISGEYTLGKLNVFGQRINIVIEIPRKDGSGTVTFISGWMVEPNGKLKLNTPYGGK
;
A
#
# COMPACT_ATOMS: atom_id res chain seq x y z
N MET A 1 -24.15 -3.96 9.46
CA MET A 1 -23.92 -4.80 8.27
C MET A 1 -25.27 -5.32 7.82
N TYR A 2 -25.75 -4.93 6.63
CA TYR A 2 -27.05 -5.40 6.11
C TYR A 2 -26.79 -6.24 4.87
N TYR A 3 -27.29 -7.48 4.91
CA TYR A 3 -27.23 -8.39 3.77
C TYR A 3 -28.57 -8.31 3.01
N ASN A 4 -28.54 -7.99 1.74
CA ASN A 4 -29.73 -8.03 0.89
C ASN A 4 -29.89 -9.44 0.32
N GLN A 5 -30.82 -10.22 0.90
CA GLN A 5 -31.08 -11.60 0.51
C GLN A 5 -31.63 -11.76 -0.92
N SER A 6 -32.20 -10.70 -1.52
CA SER A 6 -32.80 -10.77 -2.86
C SER A 6 -31.80 -10.54 -3.98
N THR A 7 -30.67 -9.87 -3.69
CA THR A 7 -29.67 -9.52 -4.70
C THR A 7 -28.29 -10.13 -4.41
N GLY A 8 -28.11 -10.79 -3.26
CA GLY A 8 -26.81 -11.31 -2.84
C GLY A 8 -25.77 -10.23 -2.54
N VAL A 9 -26.17 -8.96 -2.53
CA VAL A 9 -25.25 -7.84 -2.35
C VAL A 9 -25.04 -7.55 -0.87
N LEU A 10 -23.80 -7.55 -0.43
CA LEU A 10 -23.41 -7.08 0.89
C LEU A 10 -23.48 -5.54 0.91
N LEU A 11 -24.53 -4.98 1.50
CA LEU A 11 -24.60 -3.53 1.71
C LEU A 11 -23.78 -3.17 2.95
N VAL A 12 -22.59 -2.70 2.72
CA VAL A 12 -21.74 -2.16 3.78
C VAL A 12 -21.94 -0.64 3.83
N GLN A 13 -22.50 -0.15 4.94
CA GLN A 13 -22.63 1.30 5.12
C GLN A 13 -21.24 1.93 5.19
N LYS A 14 -20.96 2.85 4.27
CA LYS A 14 -19.74 3.63 4.21
C LYS A 14 -19.64 4.52 5.46
N SER A 15 -18.68 4.25 6.32
CA SER A 15 -18.30 5.18 7.37
C SER A 15 -17.53 6.33 6.74
N THR A 16 -17.95 7.58 7.01
CA THR A 16 -17.32 8.79 6.45
C THR A 16 -15.97 9.12 7.06
N ALA A 17 -15.51 8.37 8.07
CA ALA A 17 -14.33 8.72 8.86
C ALA A 17 -13.14 7.79 8.69
N THR A 18 -13.29 6.61 8.07
CA THR A 18 -12.18 5.64 7.94
C THR A 18 -12.33 4.85 6.64
N PRO A 19 -11.26 4.66 5.88
CA PRO A 19 -11.32 3.81 4.69
C PRO A 19 -11.75 2.41 5.11
N GLN A 20 -12.87 1.97 4.57
CA GLN A 20 -13.36 0.63 4.79
C GLN A 20 -12.59 -0.32 3.88
N TRP A 21 -11.95 -1.31 4.48
CA TRP A 21 -11.21 -2.33 3.77
C TRP A 21 -12.07 -3.54 3.51
N VAL A 22 -11.87 -4.15 2.36
CA VAL A 22 -12.50 -5.40 1.95
C VAL A 22 -11.43 -6.37 1.45
N LYS A 23 -11.66 -7.65 1.70
CA LYS A 23 -10.86 -8.74 1.17
C LYS A 23 -11.66 -9.45 0.09
N TRP A 24 -11.03 -9.67 -1.05
CA TRP A 24 -11.60 -10.50 -2.10
C TRP A 24 -11.43 -11.96 -1.72
N ILE A 25 -12.52 -12.71 -1.72
CA ILE A 25 -12.54 -14.13 -1.43
C ILE A 25 -13.13 -14.84 -2.64
N HIS A 26 -12.35 -15.73 -3.21
CA HIS A 26 -12.83 -16.64 -4.23
C HIS A 26 -13.46 -17.86 -3.54
N GLU A 27 -14.73 -18.12 -3.82
CA GLU A 27 -15.44 -19.27 -3.27
C GLU A 27 -15.56 -20.37 -4.32
N ASN A 28 -15.22 -21.58 -3.91
CA ASN A 28 -15.44 -22.86 -4.57
C ASN A 28 -14.44 -23.34 -5.64
N ALA A 29 -13.89 -24.54 -5.35
CA ALA A 29 -12.86 -25.21 -6.12
C ALA A 29 -13.37 -26.05 -7.30
N GLU A 30 -14.69 -26.20 -7.49
CA GLU A 30 -15.26 -27.20 -8.43
C GLU A 30 -15.67 -26.63 -9.80
N ILE A 31 -15.54 -25.33 -10.02
CA ILE A 31 -15.96 -24.64 -11.25
C ILE A 31 -14.76 -24.10 -12.00
N ILE A 32 -14.82 -24.07 -13.33
CA ILE A 32 -13.81 -23.42 -14.18
C ILE A 32 -13.69 -21.97 -13.76
N HIS A 33 -12.55 -21.61 -13.18
CA HIS A 33 -12.33 -20.32 -12.57
C HIS A 33 -11.92 -19.26 -13.57
N CYS A 34 -12.45 -18.07 -13.41
CA CYS A 34 -11.91 -16.88 -14.06
C CYS A 34 -10.51 -16.59 -13.49
N LEU A 35 -9.50 -16.55 -14.36
CA LEU A 35 -8.12 -16.27 -13.95
C LEU A 35 -7.98 -14.95 -13.21
N GLU A 36 -8.77 -13.94 -13.58
CA GLU A 36 -8.77 -12.64 -12.93
C GLU A 36 -9.29 -12.75 -11.49
N CYS A 37 -10.36 -13.50 -11.26
CA CYS A 37 -10.89 -13.76 -9.92
C CYS A 37 -9.88 -14.49 -9.03
N LEU A 38 -9.15 -15.47 -9.60
CA LEU A 38 -8.09 -16.18 -8.87
C LEU A 38 -6.93 -15.26 -8.50
N GLN A 39 -6.58 -14.31 -9.37
CA GLN A 39 -5.52 -13.33 -9.08
C GLN A 39 -5.91 -12.34 -7.98
N LEU A 40 -7.20 -12.11 -7.80
CA LEU A 40 -7.73 -11.22 -6.77
C LEU A 40 -7.92 -11.91 -5.42
N ASP A 41 -7.94 -13.25 -5.39
CA ASP A 41 -8.18 -14.01 -4.16
C ASP A 41 -7.16 -13.65 -3.07
N GLY A 42 -7.68 -13.37 -1.89
CA GLY A 42 -6.90 -12.94 -0.74
C GLY A 42 -6.43 -11.48 -0.77
N CYS A 43 -6.62 -10.76 -1.87
CA CYS A 43 -6.21 -9.35 -1.97
C CYS A 43 -7.10 -8.43 -1.12
N TRP A 44 -6.48 -7.39 -0.56
CA TRP A 44 -7.14 -6.37 0.23
C TRP A 44 -7.25 -5.07 -0.54
N PHE A 45 -8.42 -4.45 -0.50
CA PHE A 45 -8.73 -3.20 -1.18
C PHE A 45 -9.47 -2.25 -0.25
N THR A 46 -9.37 -0.95 -0.51
CA THR A 46 -10.38 -0.04 0.05
C THR A 46 -11.68 -0.25 -0.71
N TRP A 47 -12.82 -0.06 -0.04
CA TRP A 47 -14.13 -0.22 -0.67
C TRP A 47 -14.27 0.55 -1.99
N ASP A 48 -13.80 1.79 -1.99
CA ASP A 48 -13.92 2.67 -3.17
C ASP A 48 -13.04 2.23 -4.35
N ASN A 49 -12.07 1.35 -4.12
CA ASN A 49 -11.10 0.93 -5.12
C ASN A 49 -11.08 -0.59 -5.33
N ALA A 50 -12.01 -1.31 -4.71
CA ALA A 50 -12.21 -2.72 -4.99
C ALA A 50 -12.67 -2.90 -6.45
N PRO A 51 -12.23 -3.95 -7.13
CA PRO A 51 -12.78 -4.29 -8.45
C PRO A 51 -14.30 -4.40 -8.40
N VAL A 52 -14.94 -4.11 -9.53
CA VAL A 52 -16.41 -4.25 -9.64
C VAL A 52 -16.79 -5.68 -9.27
N TRP A 53 -17.78 -5.81 -8.37
CA TRP A 53 -18.28 -7.09 -7.94
C TRP A 53 -19.82 -7.13 -8.08
N PRO A 54 -20.40 -8.22 -8.62
CA PRO A 54 -19.73 -9.38 -9.22
C PRO A 54 -18.89 -9.01 -10.44
N HIS A 55 -17.73 -9.67 -10.60
CA HIS A 55 -16.74 -9.31 -11.62
C HIS A 55 -17.21 -9.71 -13.04
N HIS A 56 -18.01 -10.77 -13.13
CA HIS A 56 -18.60 -11.28 -14.36
C HIS A 56 -19.87 -12.07 -14.02
N GLU A 57 -20.61 -12.47 -15.03
CA GLU A 57 -21.77 -13.36 -14.87
C GLU A 57 -21.35 -14.70 -14.23
N ASN A 58 -22.11 -15.20 -13.28
CA ASN A 58 -21.81 -16.39 -12.48
C ASN A 58 -20.49 -16.29 -11.68
N CYS A 59 -20.14 -15.11 -11.22
CA CYS A 59 -19.01 -14.93 -10.34
C CYS A 59 -19.29 -15.52 -8.95
N HIS A 60 -18.40 -16.42 -8.49
CA HIS A 60 -18.48 -17.08 -7.19
C HIS A 60 -17.57 -16.41 -6.13
N CYS A 61 -17.13 -15.21 -6.39
CA CYS A 61 -16.37 -14.43 -5.43
C CYS A 61 -17.27 -13.65 -4.50
N ARG A 62 -16.75 -13.30 -3.33
CA ARG A 62 -17.41 -12.36 -2.42
C ARG A 62 -16.40 -11.33 -1.91
N LEU A 63 -16.92 -10.18 -1.51
CA LEU A 63 -16.15 -9.17 -0.77
C LEU A 63 -16.44 -9.34 0.72
N GLU A 64 -15.40 -9.61 1.48
CA GLU A 64 -15.47 -9.69 2.94
C GLU A 64 -14.99 -8.38 3.54
N ALA A 65 -15.84 -7.72 4.34
CA ALA A 65 -15.44 -6.52 5.06
C ALA A 65 -14.38 -6.87 6.09
N ILE A 66 -13.27 -6.12 6.09
CA ILE A 66 -12.20 -6.28 7.06
C ILE A 66 -12.40 -5.27 8.17
N ASP A 67 -12.43 -5.77 9.40
CA ASP A 67 -12.47 -4.93 10.59
C ASP A 67 -11.22 -4.04 10.67
N TYR A 68 -11.42 -2.77 11.00
CA TYR A 68 -10.34 -1.82 11.17
C TYR A 68 -9.29 -2.29 12.20
N LEU A 69 -9.73 -2.97 13.26
CA LEU A 69 -8.81 -3.55 14.25
C LEU A 69 -7.91 -4.63 13.65
N ILE A 70 -8.43 -5.46 12.72
CA ILE A 70 -7.62 -6.47 12.02
C ILE A 70 -6.60 -5.78 11.12
N VAL A 71 -6.99 -4.71 10.41
CA VAL A 71 -6.07 -3.90 9.62
C VAL A 71 -4.98 -3.31 10.51
N GLN A 72 -5.33 -2.74 11.66
CA GLN A 72 -4.35 -2.21 12.62
C GLN A 72 -3.41 -3.30 13.16
N MET A 73 -3.94 -4.46 13.54
CA MET A 73 -3.14 -5.57 14.07
C MET A 73 -2.13 -6.10 13.05
N ASN A 74 -2.50 -6.13 11.77
CA ASN A 74 -1.63 -6.57 10.69
C ASN A 74 -0.80 -5.45 10.08
N ALA A 75 -1.03 -4.20 10.47
CA ALA A 75 -0.31 -3.06 9.94
C ALA A 75 1.16 -3.12 10.38
N SER A 76 1.98 -3.55 9.48
CA SER A 76 3.44 -3.45 9.57
C SER A 76 3.94 -2.94 8.23
N ALA A 77 5.00 -2.17 8.24
CA ALA A 77 5.66 -1.73 7.03
C ALA A 77 7.02 -2.41 6.94
N TYR A 78 7.41 -2.79 5.76
CA TYR A 78 8.73 -3.36 5.51
C TYR A 78 9.24 -2.99 4.12
N SER A 79 10.53 -3.03 3.95
CA SER A 79 11.20 -2.73 2.70
C SER A 79 12.42 -3.61 2.50
N ASP A 80 12.79 -3.81 1.25
CA ASP A 80 14.06 -4.41 0.91
C ASP A 80 15.15 -3.34 1.05
N TYR A 81 16.21 -3.65 1.78
CA TYR A 81 17.34 -2.74 1.96
C TYR A 81 17.96 -2.30 0.62
N SER A 82 17.92 -3.16 -0.39
CA SER A 82 18.39 -2.82 -1.74
C SER A 82 17.67 -1.63 -2.37
N LYS A 83 16.51 -1.22 -1.84
CA LYS A 83 15.81 0.01 -2.24
C LYS A 83 16.54 1.28 -1.79
N PHE A 84 17.39 1.16 -0.78
CA PHE A 84 18.18 2.25 -0.23
C PHE A 84 19.62 2.16 -0.72
N ASP A 85 20.25 1.00 -0.57
CA ASP A 85 21.59 0.72 -1.05
C ASP A 85 21.57 -0.59 -1.87
N PRO A 86 21.91 -0.59 -3.17
CA PRO A 86 22.42 0.57 -3.92
C PRO A 86 21.35 1.43 -4.64
N TYR A 87 20.05 1.06 -4.63
CA TYR A 87 19.09 1.70 -5.54
C TYR A 87 18.94 3.20 -5.32
N LEU A 88 18.70 3.67 -4.09
CA LEU A 88 18.51 5.10 -3.81
C LEU A 88 19.81 5.87 -3.91
N PHE A 89 20.88 5.35 -3.32
CA PHE A 89 22.22 5.95 -3.29
C PHE A 89 23.17 5.27 -4.28
N ASP A 90 22.74 5.16 -5.54
CA ASP A 90 23.54 4.56 -6.59
C ASP A 90 24.74 5.46 -6.98
N PRO A 91 25.98 5.12 -6.55
CA PRO A 91 27.15 5.95 -6.80
C PRO A 91 27.52 6.00 -8.29
N ASN A 92 27.12 5.00 -9.06
CA ASN A 92 27.44 4.87 -10.47
C ASN A 92 26.32 5.38 -11.39
N ASN A 93 25.22 5.87 -10.79
CA ASN A 93 24.02 6.29 -11.52
C ASN A 93 23.49 5.20 -12.50
N PHE A 94 23.67 3.93 -12.14
CA PHE A 94 23.26 2.78 -12.95
C PHE A 94 21.77 2.85 -13.27
N TYR A 95 20.95 3.19 -12.29
CA TYR A 95 19.50 3.29 -12.45
C TYR A 95 19.01 4.57 -13.12
N LYS A 96 19.89 5.56 -13.35
CA LYS A 96 19.63 6.82 -14.07
C LYS A 96 18.39 7.61 -13.63
N HIS A 97 17.96 7.44 -12.38
CA HIS A 97 16.72 8.07 -11.88
C HIS A 97 16.95 9.39 -11.12
N GLY A 98 18.21 9.72 -10.76
CA GLY A 98 18.57 10.96 -10.08
C GLY A 98 17.98 11.16 -8.68
N LYS A 99 17.41 10.11 -8.05
CA LYS A 99 16.79 10.20 -6.72
C LYS A 99 17.80 10.49 -5.63
N ASN A 100 19.02 9.97 -5.76
CA ASN A 100 20.15 10.26 -4.88
C ASN A 100 20.36 11.77 -4.72
N LYS A 101 20.31 12.54 -5.80
CA LYS A 101 20.53 14.00 -5.78
C LYS A 101 19.57 14.73 -4.84
N ALA A 102 18.32 14.28 -4.73
CA ALA A 102 17.37 14.87 -3.80
C ALA A 102 17.83 14.63 -2.35
N PHE A 103 18.15 13.37 -2.00
CA PHE A 103 18.60 13.03 -0.64
C PHE A 103 19.95 13.65 -0.30
N GLU A 104 20.90 13.65 -1.23
CA GLU A 104 22.20 14.33 -1.09
C GLU A 104 22.02 15.84 -0.85
N SER A 105 21.07 16.49 -1.54
CA SER A 105 20.76 17.91 -1.32
C SER A 105 20.15 18.20 0.07
N TRP A 106 19.68 17.17 0.77
CA TRP A 106 19.18 17.26 2.14
C TRP A 106 20.23 16.82 3.17
N GLY A 107 21.43 16.46 2.69
CA GLY A 107 22.57 16.07 3.50
C GLY A 107 22.66 14.58 3.79
N TYR A 108 21.82 13.73 3.17
CA TYR A 108 21.83 12.28 3.35
C TYR A 108 22.77 11.59 2.38
N SER A 109 23.39 10.51 2.83
CA SER A 109 24.28 9.64 2.07
C SER A 109 23.91 8.17 2.23
N VAL A 110 24.67 7.27 1.61
CA VAL A 110 24.51 5.83 1.78
C VAL A 110 24.67 5.37 3.25
N ASP A 111 25.47 6.09 4.02
CA ASP A 111 25.66 5.80 5.46
C ASP A 111 24.36 5.95 6.26
N ASP A 112 23.43 6.74 5.75
CA ASP A 112 22.11 6.97 6.34
C ASP A 112 21.05 5.96 5.88
N ALA A 113 21.38 5.06 4.95
CA ALA A 113 20.41 4.16 4.31
C ALA A 113 19.59 3.33 5.29
N LYS A 114 20.22 2.80 6.34
CA LYS A 114 19.53 2.02 7.38
C LYS A 114 18.58 2.86 8.22
N TRP A 115 19.00 4.08 8.56
CA TRP A 115 18.15 5.01 9.30
C TRP A 115 16.95 5.43 8.46
N LEU A 116 17.17 5.77 7.18
CA LEU A 116 16.10 6.14 6.25
C LEU A 116 15.10 4.99 6.08
N GLN A 117 15.59 3.75 5.95
CA GLN A 117 14.73 2.56 5.89
C GLN A 117 13.82 2.48 7.11
N ALA A 118 14.41 2.48 8.29
CA ALA A 118 13.65 2.34 9.54
C ALA A 118 12.65 3.49 9.75
N GLU A 119 13.06 4.72 9.46
CA GLU A 119 12.20 5.89 9.62
C GLU A 119 11.04 5.90 8.63
N MET A 120 11.28 5.51 7.38
CA MET A 120 10.22 5.40 6.37
C MET A 120 9.24 4.27 6.71
N GLU A 121 9.71 3.13 7.18
CA GLU A 121 8.85 2.03 7.63
C GLU A 121 8.00 2.43 8.84
N ARG A 122 8.59 3.13 9.81
CA ARG A 122 7.88 3.65 10.98
C ARG A 122 6.75 4.61 10.57
N GLN A 123 7.08 5.63 9.78
CA GLN A 123 6.09 6.62 9.33
C GLN A 123 5.01 5.99 8.44
N ALA A 124 5.40 5.09 7.54
CA ALA A 124 4.45 4.42 6.68
C ALA A 124 3.42 3.62 7.48
N ARG A 125 3.88 2.88 8.51
CA ARG A 125 2.97 2.16 9.40
C ARG A 125 2.03 3.10 10.14
N GLU A 126 2.56 4.15 10.76
CA GLU A 126 1.76 5.10 11.55
C GLU A 126 0.72 5.81 10.69
N LYS A 127 1.14 6.35 9.55
CA LYS A 127 0.26 7.07 8.62
C LYS A 127 -0.78 6.15 7.96
N TYR A 128 -0.42 4.90 7.69
CA TYR A 128 -1.39 3.92 7.20
C TYR A 128 -2.48 3.63 8.23
N ILE A 129 -2.12 3.43 9.49
CA ILE A 129 -3.07 3.19 10.58
C ILE A 129 -3.99 4.41 10.79
N SER A 130 -3.46 5.63 10.68
CA SER A 130 -4.24 6.87 10.83
C SER A 130 -5.03 7.27 9.59
N GLY A 131 -4.87 6.54 8.46
CA GLY A 131 -5.55 6.85 7.20
C GLY A 131 -4.91 8.01 6.40
N GLU A 132 -3.70 8.40 6.75
CA GLU A 132 -2.94 9.50 6.10
C GLU A 132 -2.18 9.01 4.87
N TYR A 133 -2.91 8.58 3.86
CA TYR A 133 -2.36 8.15 2.58
C TYR A 133 -3.28 8.52 1.43
N THR A 134 -2.77 8.50 0.22
CA THR A 134 -3.57 8.62 -1.00
C THR A 134 -3.56 7.32 -1.78
N LEU A 135 -4.66 7.00 -2.43
CA LEU A 135 -4.79 5.80 -3.25
C LEU A 135 -3.99 5.95 -4.55
N GLY A 136 -3.22 4.93 -4.87
CA GLY A 136 -2.57 4.76 -6.16
C GLY A 136 -3.33 3.76 -7.03
N LYS A 137 -2.66 3.24 -8.06
CA LYS A 137 -3.25 2.23 -8.95
C LYS A 137 -3.46 0.91 -8.24
N LEU A 138 -4.63 0.32 -8.46
CA LEU A 138 -4.90 -1.06 -8.18
C LEU A 138 -4.23 -1.94 -9.23
N ASN A 139 -3.66 -3.06 -8.83
CA ASN A 139 -3.15 -4.09 -9.74
C ASN A 139 -3.24 -5.48 -9.09
N VAL A 140 -2.85 -6.51 -9.82
CA VAL A 140 -2.91 -7.92 -9.38
C VAL A 140 -2.11 -8.23 -8.10
N PHE A 141 -1.19 -7.35 -7.70
CA PHE A 141 -0.40 -7.52 -6.48
C PHE A 141 -1.02 -6.83 -5.26
N GLY A 142 -2.10 -6.07 -5.45
CA GLY A 142 -2.79 -5.34 -4.40
C GLY A 142 -2.97 -3.86 -4.69
N GLN A 143 -3.33 -3.14 -3.65
CA GLN A 143 -3.59 -1.70 -3.68
C GLN A 143 -2.30 -0.92 -3.46
N ARG A 144 -1.91 -0.10 -4.44
CA ARG A 144 -0.87 0.91 -4.22
C ARG A 144 -1.42 2.07 -3.41
N ILE A 145 -0.62 2.55 -2.49
CA ILE A 145 -0.87 3.79 -1.75
C ILE A 145 0.38 4.67 -1.78
N ASN A 146 0.18 5.97 -1.65
CA ASN A 146 1.24 6.93 -1.52
C ASN A 146 1.18 7.55 -0.13
N ILE A 147 2.32 7.63 0.51
CA ILE A 147 2.48 8.17 1.87
C ILE A 147 3.48 9.31 1.81
N VAL A 148 3.11 10.44 2.40
CA VAL A 148 4.01 11.57 2.58
C VAL A 148 4.95 11.26 3.73
N ILE A 149 6.25 11.27 3.47
CA ILE A 149 7.31 11.07 4.46
C ILE A 149 7.94 12.42 4.80
N GLU A 150 8.26 12.62 6.05
CA GLU A 150 8.87 13.83 6.58
C GLU A 150 10.17 13.47 7.28
N ILE A 151 11.27 14.06 6.84
CA ILE A 151 12.57 13.86 7.48
C ILE A 151 13.27 15.20 7.73
N PRO A 152 14.06 15.33 8.79
CA PRO A 152 14.83 16.55 9.02
C PRO A 152 15.92 16.72 7.96
N ARG A 153 16.28 17.94 7.65
CA ARG A 153 17.53 18.20 6.94
C ARG A 153 18.71 18.00 7.89
N LYS A 154 19.78 17.39 7.39
CA LYS A 154 20.95 17.09 8.22
C LYS A 154 21.70 18.35 8.68
N ASP A 155 21.55 19.44 7.96
CA ASP A 155 22.11 20.75 8.34
C ASP A 155 21.29 21.52 9.41
N GLY A 156 20.18 20.92 9.86
CA GLY A 156 19.29 21.54 10.84
C GLY A 156 18.40 22.66 10.30
N SER A 157 18.39 22.91 8.99
CA SER A 157 17.62 24.00 8.36
C SER A 157 16.12 23.73 8.24
N GLY A 158 15.63 22.65 8.86
CA GLY A 158 14.20 22.30 8.87
C GLY A 158 13.90 20.87 8.40
N THR A 159 12.71 20.67 7.88
CA THR A 159 12.17 19.37 7.46
C THR A 159 11.93 19.37 5.95
N VAL A 160 12.11 18.23 5.33
CA VAL A 160 11.72 17.99 3.94
C VAL A 160 10.61 16.95 3.90
N THR A 161 9.71 17.13 2.96
CA THR A 161 8.61 16.20 2.70
C THR A 161 8.74 15.62 1.29
N PHE A 162 8.40 14.35 1.15
CA PHE A 162 8.37 13.69 -0.14
C PHE A 162 7.38 12.52 -0.12
N ILE A 163 6.99 12.08 -1.31
CA ILE A 163 6.07 10.96 -1.46
C ILE A 163 6.86 9.67 -1.60
N SER A 164 6.48 8.65 -0.82
CA SER A 164 6.90 7.26 -0.99
C SER A 164 5.72 6.40 -1.45
N GLY A 165 6.00 5.42 -2.30
CA GLY A 165 4.99 4.51 -2.82
C GLY A 165 5.05 3.15 -2.13
N TRP A 166 3.91 2.68 -1.65
CA TRP A 166 3.75 1.43 -0.93
C TRP A 166 2.72 0.53 -1.60
N MET A 167 2.79 -0.75 -1.32
CA MET A 167 1.79 -1.75 -1.70
C MET A 167 1.16 -2.30 -0.43
N VAL A 168 -0.16 -2.26 -0.36
CA VAL A 168 -0.89 -3.01 0.65
C VAL A 168 -1.03 -4.44 0.15
N GLU A 169 -0.35 -5.35 0.80
CA GLU A 169 -0.39 -6.77 0.48
C GLU A 169 -1.68 -7.44 1.02
N PRO A 170 -2.04 -8.64 0.53
CA PRO A 170 -3.25 -9.35 0.96
C PRO A 170 -3.38 -9.58 2.46
N ASN A 171 -2.29 -9.57 3.20
CA ASN A 171 -2.27 -9.72 4.66
C ASN A 171 -2.32 -8.38 5.43
N GLY A 172 -2.52 -7.28 4.73
CA GLY A 172 -2.54 -5.93 5.30
C GLY A 172 -1.17 -5.33 5.60
N LYS A 173 -0.08 -6.01 5.26
CA LYS A 173 1.27 -5.46 5.39
C LYS A 173 1.58 -4.49 4.27
N LEU A 174 2.40 -3.51 4.59
CA LEU A 174 2.88 -2.52 3.64
C LEU A 174 4.27 -2.91 3.13
N LYS A 175 4.40 -3.07 1.83
CA LYS A 175 5.69 -3.27 1.17
C LYS A 175 6.11 -2.02 0.42
N LEU A 176 7.32 -1.54 0.66
CA LEU A 176 7.86 -0.39 -0.06
C LEU A 176 8.06 -0.71 -1.55
N ASN A 177 7.41 0.04 -2.43
CA ASN A 177 7.61 -0.03 -3.87
C ASN A 177 8.69 0.94 -4.34
N THR A 178 8.59 2.19 -3.91
CA THR A 178 9.59 3.20 -4.23
C THR A 178 9.83 4.12 -3.04
N PRO A 179 11.10 4.32 -2.64
CA PRO A 179 11.42 5.21 -1.54
C PRO A 179 11.17 6.69 -1.87
N TYR A 180 11.18 7.06 -3.16
CA TYR A 180 10.96 8.44 -3.60
C TYR A 180 10.14 8.46 -4.89
N GLY A 181 8.97 9.04 -4.82
CA GLY A 181 8.03 9.22 -5.93
C GLY A 181 7.89 10.67 -6.41
N GLY A 182 8.62 11.60 -5.79
CA GLY A 182 8.55 13.02 -6.06
C GLY A 182 8.15 13.85 -4.82
N LYS A 183 7.99 15.14 -5.02
CA LYS A 183 7.48 16.10 -4.03
C LYS A 183 6.02 16.38 -4.27
#